data_682d38019831e053b2a5938f5ee32607
#
_entry.id   682d38019831e053b2a5938f5ee32607
#
_cell.length_a   1.000
_cell.length_b   1.000
_cell.length_c   1.000
_cell.angle_alpha   90.00
_cell.angle_beta   90.00
_cell.angle_gamma   90.00
#
_symmetry.space_group_name_H-M   'P 1'
#
loop_
_entity.id
_entity.type
_entity.pdbx_description
1 polymer ?
#
loop_
_entity_poly.entity_id
_entity_poly.type
_entity_poly.pdbx_seq_one_letter_code
_entity_poly.pdbx_strand_id
1 'polypeptide(L)' 'MIIETAVPFDELEEIRGKSGAGVSLTLLETIERNGITLSRVLVEGPPTEIERFMEKLRLARAGG' A
#
# COMPACT_ATOMS: atom_id res chain seq x y z
N MET A 1 -9.23 -3.66 4.83
CA MET A 1 -8.59 -2.42 5.29
C MET A 1 -8.35 -1.49 4.12
N ILE A 2 -8.71 -0.23 4.30
CA ILE A 2 -8.51 0.77 3.24
C ILE A 2 -7.41 1.72 3.68
N ILE A 3 -6.43 1.94 2.81
CA ILE A 3 -5.36 2.90 3.09
C ILE A 3 -5.39 4.02 2.05
N GLU A 4 -4.90 5.18 2.44
CA GLU A 4 -4.76 6.32 1.55
C GLU A 4 -3.28 6.72 1.61
N THR A 5 -2.61 6.71 0.47
CA THR A 5 -1.16 6.86 0.43
C THR A 5 -0.70 7.63 -0.81
N ALA A 6 0.40 8.34 -0.66
CA ALA A 6 1.04 9.02 -1.78
C ALA A 6 1.91 8.06 -2.61
N VAL A 7 2.08 6.82 -2.15
CA VAL A 7 2.85 5.81 -2.88
C VAL A 7 2.02 5.36 -4.09
N PRO A 8 2.57 5.41 -5.31
CA PRO A 8 1.86 4.95 -6.50
C PRO A 8 1.47 3.47 -6.38
N PHE A 9 0.34 3.10 -6.98
CA PHE A 9 -0.19 1.75 -6.87
C PHE A 9 0.80 0.68 -7.37
N ASP A 10 1.48 0.93 -8.48
CA ASP A 10 2.45 -0.02 -9.01
C ASP A 10 3.62 -0.25 -8.04
N GLU A 11 4.00 0.79 -7.30
CA GLU A 11 5.03 0.65 -6.27
C GLU A 11 4.51 -0.15 -5.09
N LEU A 12 3.23 0.03 -4.73
CA LEU A 12 2.60 -0.79 -3.68
C LEU A 12 2.62 -2.27 -4.07
N GLU A 13 2.34 -2.58 -5.33
CA GLU A 13 2.38 -3.94 -5.83
C GLU A 13 3.80 -4.52 -5.73
N GLU A 14 4.80 -3.71 -6.01
CA GLU A 14 6.19 -4.12 -5.91
C GLU A 14 6.56 -4.41 -4.46
N ILE A 15 6.13 -3.53 -3.54
CA ILE A 15 6.38 -3.73 -2.11
C ILE A 15 5.71 -5.01 -1.63
N ARG A 16 4.48 -5.27 -2.08
CA ARG A 16 3.77 -6.50 -1.75
C ARG A 16 4.57 -7.72 -2.18
N GLY A 17 5.08 -7.71 -3.41
CA GLY A 17 5.89 -8.81 -3.92
C GLY A 17 7.14 -9.04 -3.09
N LYS A 18 7.82 -7.97 -2.71
CA LYS A 18 9.05 -8.04 -1.92
C LYS A 18 8.80 -8.49 -0.48
N SER A 19 7.64 -8.16 0.07
CA SER A 19 7.30 -8.56 1.43
C SER A 19 6.92 -10.01 1.54
N GLY A 20 6.49 -10.62 0.43
CA GLY A 20 5.96 -11.97 0.44
C GLY A 20 4.61 -12.07 1.16
N ALA A 21 3.98 -10.94 1.45
CA ALA A 21 2.71 -10.93 2.14
C ALA A 21 1.58 -11.46 1.26
N GLY A 22 0.73 -12.30 1.84
CA GLY A 22 -0.41 -12.88 1.15
C GLY A 22 -1.62 -11.96 1.19
N VAL A 23 -1.49 -10.76 0.63
CA VAL A 23 -2.59 -9.80 0.55
C VAL A 23 -2.91 -9.48 -0.89
N SER A 24 -4.15 -9.04 -1.13
CA SER A 24 -4.57 -8.50 -2.43
C SER A 24 -4.69 -6.99 -2.30
N LEU A 25 -4.29 -6.28 -3.35
CA LEU A 25 -4.40 -4.83 -3.40
C LEU A 25 -5.34 -4.46 -4.54
N THR A 26 -6.31 -3.59 -4.23
CA THR A 26 -7.24 -3.07 -5.24
C THR A 26 -7.22 -1.57 -5.19
N LEU A 27 -6.91 -0.93 -6.30
CA LEU A 27 -6.96 0.52 -6.40
C LEU A 27 -8.41 0.95 -6.49
N LEU A 28 -8.90 1.68 -5.49
CA LEU A 28 -10.28 2.14 -5.45
C LEU A 28 -10.46 3.45 -6.19
N GLU A 29 -9.56 4.41 -5.95
CA GLU A 29 -9.59 5.70 -6.62
C GLU A 29 -8.29 6.44 -6.40
N THR A 30 -8.06 7.47 -7.21
CA THR A 30 -6.97 8.40 -6.99
C THR A 30 -7.58 9.75 -6.66
N ILE A 31 -6.97 10.44 -5.70
CA ILE A 31 -7.44 11.73 -5.19
C ILE A 31 -6.30 12.72 -5.29
N GLU A 32 -6.58 13.93 -5.78
CA GLU A 32 -5.57 14.97 -5.78
C GLU A 32 -5.92 15.97 -4.67
N ARG A 33 -4.95 16.23 -3.81
CA ARG A 33 -5.15 17.13 -2.68
C ARG A 33 -3.90 17.98 -2.53
N ASN A 34 -4.05 19.29 -2.66
CA ASN A 34 -2.93 20.25 -2.54
C ASN A 34 -1.77 19.90 -3.46
N GLY A 35 -2.06 19.45 -4.68
CA GLY A 35 -1.03 19.10 -5.65
C GLY A 35 -0.39 17.74 -5.44
N ILE A 36 -0.85 17.00 -4.45
CA ILE A 36 -0.35 15.66 -4.17
C ILE A 36 -1.38 14.63 -4.60
N THR A 37 -0.94 13.64 -5.38
CA THR A 37 -1.81 12.55 -5.80
C THR A 37 -1.77 11.45 -4.74
N LEU A 38 -2.94 11.12 -4.21
CA LEU A 38 -3.09 10.05 -3.23
C LEU A 38 -3.86 8.90 -3.86
N SER A 39 -3.45 7.69 -3.56
CA SER A 39 -4.16 6.49 -3.98
C SER A 39 -4.91 5.91 -2.80
N ARG A 40 -6.19 5.61 -3.00
CA ARG A 40 -6.99 4.90 -2.01
C ARG A 40 -7.04 3.45 -2.42
N VAL A 41 -6.53 2.58 -1.57
CA VAL A 41 -6.30 1.16 -1.90
C VAL A 41 -6.94 0.26 -0.85
N LEU A 42 -7.66 -0.75 -1.33
CA LEU A 42 -8.21 -1.79 -0.46
C LEU A 42 -7.16 -2.87 -0.31
N VAL A 43 -6.79 -3.16 0.94
CA VAL A 43 -5.84 -4.22 1.29
C VAL A 43 -6.62 -5.34 1.94
N GLU A 44 -6.63 -6.52 1.34
CA GLU A 44 -7.37 -7.67 1.84
C GLU A 44 -6.46 -8.86 2.08
N GLY A 45 -6.75 -9.61 3.14
CA GLY A 45 -6.00 -10.80 3.48
C GLY A 45 -6.09 -11.09 4.97
N PRO A 46 -5.43 -12.15 5.43
CA PRO A 46 -5.39 -12.46 6.88
C PRO A 46 -4.72 -11.31 7.63
N PRO A 47 -5.13 -11.04 8.87
CA PRO A 47 -4.55 -9.95 9.66
C PRO A 47 -3.03 -9.98 9.76
N THR A 48 -2.45 -11.16 9.90
CA THR A 48 -0.99 -11.30 9.98
C THR A 48 -0.30 -10.90 8.69
N GLU A 49 -0.94 -11.17 7.54
CA GLU A 49 -0.37 -10.82 6.25
C GLU A 49 -0.53 -9.33 5.95
N ILE A 50 -1.64 -8.74 6.37
CA ILE A 50 -1.84 -7.29 6.27
C ILE A 50 -0.77 -6.58 7.08
N GLU A 51 -0.53 -7.06 8.30
CA GLU A 51 0.49 -6.49 9.18
C GLU A 51 1.88 -6.57 8.54
N ARG A 52 2.20 -7.71 7.92
CA ARG A 52 3.47 -7.90 7.23
C ARG A 52 3.64 -6.90 6.08
N PHE A 53 2.59 -6.72 5.30
CA PHE A 53 2.60 -5.76 4.21
C PHE A 53 2.78 -4.34 4.72
N MET A 54 2.00 -3.95 5.76
CA MET A 54 2.07 -2.60 6.30
C MET A 54 3.43 -2.30 6.91
N GLU A 55 4.05 -3.28 7.53
CA GLU A 55 5.39 -3.10 8.07
C GLU A 55 6.42 -2.88 6.96
N LYS A 56 6.32 -3.66 5.89
CA LYS A 56 7.22 -3.49 4.75
C LYS A 56 7.03 -2.12 4.09
N LEU A 57 5.78 -1.70 3.97
CA LEU A 57 5.46 -0.40 3.40
C LEU A 57 6.06 0.72 4.26
N ARG A 58 5.92 0.61 5.58
CA ARG A 58 6.48 1.60 6.50
C ARG A 58 8.00 1.67 6.37
N LEU A 59 8.66 0.53 6.30
CA LEU A 59 10.11 0.49 6.16
C LEU A 59 10.59 1.06 4.82
N ALA A 60 9.87 0.78 3.76
CA ALA A 60 10.20 1.30 2.44
C ALA A 60 10.10 2.84 2.42
N ARG A 61 9.14 3.41 3.15
CA ARG A 61 8.98 4.86 3.22
C ARG A 61 10.00 5.49 4.18
N ALA A 62 10.30 4.80 5.27
CA ALA A 62 11.24 5.31 6.26
C ALA A 62 12.67 5.39 5.70
N GLY A 63 13.02 4.52 4.76
CA GLY A 63 14.34 4.51 4.16
C GLY A 63 14.51 5.52 3.03
N GLY A 64 13.41 6.19 2.65
CA GLY A 64 13.43 7.09 1.51
C GLY A 64 13.65 8.55 1.84
#